data_c149b86f81fe3e18a27d96e8ee7acda3
#
_entry.id   c149b86f81fe3e18a27d96e8ee7acda3
#
_cell.length_a   1.000
_cell.length_b   1.000
_cell.length_c   1.000
_cell.angle_alpha   90.00
_cell.angle_beta   90.00
_cell.angle_gamma   90.00
#
_symmetry.space_group_name_H-M   'P 1'
#
loop_
_entity.id
_entity.type
_entity.pdbx_description
1 polymer ?
#
loop_
_entity_poly.entity_id
_entity_poly.type
_entity_poly.pdbx_seq_one_letter_code
_entity_poly.pdbx_strand_id
1 'polypeptide(L)'
;GFLPEALFNFLSLLGWSPGNDREVFSVQEAIEWFDIKDVNKRAAVFDMDKLRHINQEHIKLMDPEKRLEAVKPFWKALGLPFEQHSPQYLAKVLDIMEGRGQTLKELAEYTDYFLTFEPVKARVDKEYVESSKDILRPFCKEMIKLPQWDTKTLEEFARKWSEEKEVPLKKIAMPLRILLTGTKVSPGIFEVIELLGSEET
;
A
#
# COMPACT_ATOMS: atom_id res chain seq x y z
N GLY A 1 -10.68 -7.19 9.29
CA GLY A 1 -9.34 -6.76 8.88
C GLY A 1 -8.55 -6.07 9.98
N PHE A 2 -9.10 -5.98 11.22
CA PHE A 2 -8.35 -5.55 12.40
C PHE A 2 -7.57 -6.73 12.98
N LEU A 3 -6.36 -6.45 13.47
CA LEU A 3 -5.53 -7.39 14.21
C LEU A 3 -6.02 -7.51 15.66
N PRO A 4 -6.03 -8.71 16.25
CA PRO A 4 -6.39 -8.88 17.66
C PRO A 4 -5.51 -8.04 18.61
N GLU A 5 -4.22 -7.95 18.33
CA GLU A 5 -3.24 -7.16 19.08
C GLU A 5 -3.55 -5.66 19.03
N ALA A 6 -3.95 -5.16 17.85
CA ALA A 6 -4.33 -3.75 17.68
C ALA A 6 -5.63 -3.43 18.43
N LEU A 7 -6.59 -4.35 18.39
CA LEU A 7 -7.84 -4.19 19.13
C LEU A 7 -7.58 -4.21 20.65
N PHE A 8 -6.75 -5.12 21.14
CA PHE A 8 -6.33 -5.17 22.54
C PHE A 8 -5.67 -3.83 22.95
N ASN A 9 -4.69 -3.37 22.15
CA ASN A 9 -3.99 -2.12 22.41
C ASN A 9 -4.95 -0.93 22.47
N PHE A 10 -5.85 -0.78 21.50
CA PHE A 10 -6.86 0.27 21.47
C PHE A 10 -7.81 0.22 22.69
N LEU A 11 -8.33 -0.97 23.02
CA LEU A 11 -9.23 -1.15 24.16
C LEU A 11 -8.53 -0.84 25.49
N SER A 12 -7.25 -1.17 25.64
CA SER A 12 -6.45 -0.81 26.79
C SER A 12 -6.38 0.71 26.97
N LEU A 13 -6.16 1.46 25.88
CA LEU A 13 -6.09 2.93 25.90
C LEU A 13 -7.40 3.63 26.23
N LEU A 14 -8.55 2.95 26.16
CA LEU A 14 -9.83 3.52 26.57
C LEU A 14 -9.89 3.76 28.10
N GLY A 15 -9.25 2.91 28.88
CA GLY A 15 -9.29 2.97 30.32
C GLY A 15 -7.93 3.18 31.02
N TRP A 16 -6.85 3.10 30.30
CA TRP A 16 -5.50 3.15 30.85
C TRP A 16 -4.52 3.80 29.86
N SER A 17 -3.42 4.33 30.36
CA SER A 17 -2.30 4.84 29.55
C SER A 17 -0.98 4.44 30.22
N PRO A 18 0.01 3.97 29.45
CA PRO A 18 1.31 3.54 29.99
C PRO A 18 2.17 4.70 30.56
N GLY A 19 1.72 5.95 30.47
CA GLY A 19 2.41 7.11 31.06
C GLY A 19 3.73 7.51 30.39
N ASN A 20 4.04 6.92 29.23
CA ASN A 20 5.30 7.13 28.47
C ASN A 20 5.05 7.71 27.08
N ASP A 21 3.91 8.32 26.83
CA ASP A 21 3.45 8.89 25.54
C ASP A 21 3.38 7.87 24.38
N ARG A 22 3.54 6.58 24.64
CA ARG A 22 3.41 5.53 23.64
C ARG A 22 1.96 5.10 23.47
N GLU A 23 1.47 5.17 22.25
CA GLU A 23 0.13 4.71 21.90
C GLU A 23 0.11 3.31 21.28
N VAL A 24 1.24 2.84 20.76
CA VAL A 24 1.37 1.50 20.14
C VAL A 24 2.29 0.66 21.02
N PHE A 25 1.75 -0.46 21.49
CA PHE A 25 2.45 -1.40 22.36
C PHE A 25 1.89 -2.83 22.19
N SER A 26 2.75 -3.81 22.47
CA SER A 26 2.40 -5.22 22.48
C SER A 26 1.62 -5.60 23.75
N VAL A 27 0.98 -6.77 23.72
CA VAL A 27 0.33 -7.34 24.92
C VAL A 27 1.34 -7.55 26.04
N GLN A 28 2.58 -7.95 25.72
CA GLN A 28 3.63 -8.19 26.70
C GLN A 28 4.05 -6.87 27.40
N GLU A 29 4.28 -5.81 26.63
CA GLU A 29 4.60 -4.49 27.15
C GLU A 29 3.45 -3.95 28.04
N ALA A 30 2.20 -4.15 27.62
CA ALA A 30 1.04 -3.77 28.43
C ALA A 30 1.02 -4.50 29.78
N ILE A 31 1.32 -5.80 29.82
CA ILE A 31 1.38 -6.57 31.07
C ILE A 31 2.49 -6.03 31.99
N GLU A 32 3.65 -5.68 31.44
CA GLU A 32 4.79 -5.16 32.19
C GLU A 32 4.53 -3.75 32.78
N TRP A 33 3.78 -2.90 32.05
CA TRP A 33 3.56 -1.51 32.44
C TRP A 33 2.27 -1.28 33.23
N PHE A 34 1.35 -2.25 33.21
CA PHE A 34 0.03 -2.06 33.81
C PHE A 34 0.08 -1.94 35.33
N ASP A 35 -0.44 -0.81 35.86
CA ASP A 35 -0.79 -0.67 37.27
C ASP A 35 -2.27 -0.28 37.36
N ILE A 36 -3.02 -0.96 38.22
CA ILE A 36 -4.45 -0.69 38.48
C ILE A 36 -4.72 0.74 38.97
N LYS A 37 -3.70 1.40 39.54
CA LYS A 37 -3.80 2.77 40.01
C LYS A 37 -3.89 3.79 38.90
N ASP A 38 -3.36 3.44 37.73
CA ASP A 38 -3.31 4.30 36.51
C ASP A 38 -4.57 4.17 35.66
N VAL A 39 -5.54 3.35 36.10
CA VAL A 39 -6.81 3.18 35.39
C VAL A 39 -7.68 4.42 35.54
N ASN A 40 -8.07 4.99 34.40
CA ASN A 40 -8.96 6.14 34.33
C ASN A 40 -10.39 5.78 34.73
N LYS A 41 -10.99 6.60 35.61
CA LYS A 41 -12.41 6.45 36.03
C LYS A 41 -13.39 7.22 35.11
N ARG A 42 -12.89 7.91 34.09
CA ARG A 42 -13.72 8.70 33.16
C ARG A 42 -14.29 7.80 32.09
N ALA A 43 -15.49 8.15 31.60
CA ALA A 43 -16.04 7.50 30.41
C ALA A 43 -15.13 7.74 29.22
N ALA A 44 -14.80 6.65 28.51
CA ALA A 44 -14.02 6.71 27.29
C ALA A 44 -14.94 6.84 26.07
N VAL A 45 -14.47 7.54 25.05
CA VAL A 45 -15.14 7.64 23.76
C VAL A 45 -14.48 6.65 22.80
N PHE A 46 -15.28 5.82 22.17
CA PHE A 46 -14.80 4.92 21.13
C PHE A 46 -14.49 5.72 19.86
N ASP A 47 -13.19 5.84 19.54
CA ASP A 47 -12.70 6.55 18.36
C ASP A 47 -12.25 5.53 17.31
N MET A 48 -13.01 5.43 16.22
CA MET A 48 -12.74 4.51 15.13
C MET A 48 -11.47 4.91 14.35
N ASP A 49 -11.21 6.19 14.17
CA ASP A 49 -10.03 6.65 13.44
C ASP A 49 -8.75 6.33 14.22
N LYS A 50 -8.79 6.47 15.54
CA LYS A 50 -7.70 6.04 16.43
C LYS A 50 -7.49 4.52 16.36
N LEU A 51 -8.55 3.72 16.39
CA LEU A 51 -8.43 2.27 16.23
C LEU A 51 -7.78 1.90 14.89
N ARG A 52 -8.21 2.54 13.81
CA ARG A 52 -7.65 2.33 12.47
C ARG A 52 -6.17 2.70 12.40
N HIS A 53 -5.79 3.83 13.00
CA HIS A 53 -4.40 4.24 13.08
C HIS A 53 -3.54 3.23 13.87
N ILE A 54 -3.97 2.82 15.06
CA ILE A 54 -3.28 1.81 15.86
C ILE A 54 -3.14 0.50 15.08
N ASN A 55 -4.20 0.08 14.40
CA ASN A 55 -4.16 -1.14 13.60
C ASN A 55 -3.16 -1.05 12.44
N GLN A 56 -3.08 0.11 11.76
CA GLN A 56 -2.09 0.35 10.72
C GLN A 56 -0.66 0.23 11.26
N GLU A 57 -0.39 0.80 12.43
CA GLU A 57 0.93 0.70 13.05
C GLU A 57 1.27 -0.75 13.44
N HIS A 58 0.32 -1.51 13.98
CA HIS A 58 0.52 -2.94 14.24
C HIS A 58 0.77 -3.74 12.95
N ILE A 59 0.08 -3.44 11.85
CA ILE A 59 0.34 -4.09 10.55
C ILE A 59 1.78 -3.83 10.07
N LYS A 60 2.29 -2.59 10.23
CA LYS A 60 3.69 -2.25 9.88
C LYS A 60 4.71 -3.03 10.73
N LEU A 61 4.40 -3.24 12.00
CA LEU A 61 5.28 -3.97 12.92
C LEU A 61 5.23 -5.48 12.75
N MET A 62 4.32 -6.00 11.94
CA MET A 62 4.24 -7.44 11.68
C MET A 62 5.50 -7.95 10.97
N ASP A 63 5.92 -9.13 11.34
CA ASP A 63 6.86 -9.91 10.55
C ASP A 63 6.33 -10.09 9.11
N PRO A 64 7.16 -9.89 8.06
CA PRO A 64 6.72 -9.94 6.67
C PRO A 64 6.01 -11.25 6.28
N GLU A 65 6.48 -12.40 6.78
CA GLU A 65 5.85 -13.69 6.50
C GLU A 65 4.47 -13.79 7.16
N LYS A 66 4.36 -13.35 8.42
CA LYS A 66 3.07 -13.31 9.13
C LYS A 66 2.10 -12.33 8.48
N ARG A 67 2.58 -11.18 8.01
CA ARG A 67 1.77 -10.20 7.29
C ARG A 67 1.23 -10.79 5.99
N LEU A 68 2.07 -11.49 5.22
CA LEU A 68 1.66 -12.18 4.01
C LEU A 68 0.56 -13.22 4.30
N GLU A 69 0.76 -14.09 5.30
CA GLU A 69 -0.26 -15.09 5.66
C GLU A 69 -1.57 -14.45 6.13
N ALA A 70 -1.50 -13.33 6.86
CA ALA A 70 -2.67 -12.63 7.35
C ALA A 70 -3.49 -11.95 6.25
N VAL A 71 -2.87 -11.55 5.13
CA VAL A 71 -3.56 -10.90 3.99
C VAL A 71 -4.20 -11.92 3.04
N LYS A 72 -3.63 -13.12 2.86
CA LYS A 72 -4.12 -14.17 1.95
C LYS A 72 -5.63 -14.46 2.04
N PRO A 73 -6.25 -14.60 3.23
CA PRO A 73 -7.69 -14.81 3.32
C PRO A 73 -8.53 -13.70 2.69
N PHE A 74 -8.04 -12.46 2.73
CA PHE A 74 -8.72 -11.31 2.13
C PHE A 74 -8.56 -11.31 0.60
N TRP A 75 -7.38 -11.63 0.06
CA TRP A 75 -7.19 -11.84 -1.38
C TRP A 75 -8.10 -12.95 -1.91
N LYS A 76 -8.20 -14.05 -1.18
CA LYS A 76 -9.11 -15.15 -1.52
C LYS A 76 -10.58 -14.71 -1.52
N ALA A 77 -10.99 -13.94 -0.52
CA ALA A 77 -12.37 -13.42 -0.43
C ALA A 77 -12.69 -12.44 -1.56
N LEU A 78 -11.70 -11.73 -2.08
CA LEU A 78 -11.80 -10.84 -3.25
C LEU A 78 -11.70 -11.59 -4.59
N GLY A 79 -11.43 -12.89 -4.59
CA GLY A 79 -11.23 -13.69 -5.79
C GLY A 79 -9.94 -13.34 -6.55
N LEU A 80 -8.96 -12.77 -5.89
CA LEU A 80 -7.69 -12.39 -6.51
C LEU A 80 -6.76 -13.61 -6.68
N PRO A 81 -6.07 -13.76 -7.83
CA PRO A 81 -5.28 -14.96 -8.17
C PRO A 81 -3.88 -14.94 -7.55
N PHE A 82 -3.78 -14.67 -6.25
CA PHE A 82 -2.48 -14.53 -5.56
C PHE A 82 -1.63 -15.81 -5.59
N GLU A 83 -2.24 -16.99 -5.72
CA GLU A 83 -1.52 -18.27 -5.82
C GLU A 83 -0.70 -18.40 -7.11
N GLN A 84 -0.93 -17.56 -8.12
CA GLN A 84 -0.16 -17.53 -9.36
C GLN A 84 1.19 -16.81 -9.21
N HIS A 85 1.39 -16.13 -8.09
CA HIS A 85 2.58 -15.33 -7.80
C HIS A 85 3.47 -15.98 -6.75
N SER A 86 4.79 -15.75 -6.85
CA SER A 86 5.73 -16.27 -5.86
C SER A 86 5.57 -15.56 -4.50
N PRO A 87 5.84 -16.24 -3.37
CA PRO A 87 5.81 -15.60 -2.05
C PRO A 87 6.72 -14.37 -1.94
N GLN A 88 7.86 -14.40 -2.65
CA GLN A 88 8.82 -13.29 -2.69
C GLN A 88 8.23 -12.05 -3.40
N TYR A 89 7.50 -12.26 -4.50
CA TYR A 89 6.80 -11.18 -5.18
C TYR A 89 5.70 -10.59 -4.28
N LEU A 90 4.87 -11.44 -3.69
CA LEU A 90 3.78 -11.01 -2.81
C LEU A 90 4.30 -10.24 -1.59
N ALA A 91 5.42 -10.65 -1.01
CA ALA A 91 6.06 -9.92 0.09
C ALA A 91 6.49 -8.52 -0.37
N LYS A 92 7.15 -8.39 -1.52
CA LYS A 92 7.53 -7.09 -2.09
C LYS A 92 6.31 -6.19 -2.37
N VAL A 93 5.20 -6.76 -2.87
CA VAL A 93 3.93 -6.03 -3.06
C VAL A 93 3.45 -5.44 -1.73
N LEU A 94 3.49 -6.22 -0.65
CA LEU A 94 3.07 -5.75 0.68
C LEU A 94 4.05 -4.72 1.27
N ASP A 95 5.35 -4.82 0.96
CA ASP A 95 6.37 -3.88 1.43
C ASP A 95 6.20 -2.50 0.81
N ILE A 96 6.00 -2.39 -0.51
CA ILE A 96 5.79 -1.08 -1.14
C ILE A 96 4.43 -0.45 -0.78
N MET A 97 3.52 -1.25 -0.22
CA MET A 97 2.21 -0.81 0.27
C MET A 97 2.21 -0.48 1.77
N GLU A 98 3.37 -0.53 2.43
CA GLU A 98 3.48 -0.22 3.85
C GLU A 98 2.86 1.15 4.20
N GLY A 99 2.04 1.16 5.25
CA GLY A 99 1.35 2.36 5.73
C GLY A 99 0.22 2.88 4.83
N ARG A 100 -0.23 2.13 3.81
CA ARG A 100 -1.31 2.56 2.91
C ARG A 100 -2.67 1.99 3.25
N GLY A 101 -2.74 0.79 3.81
CA GLY A 101 -3.98 0.22 4.34
C GLY A 101 -4.05 0.33 5.86
N GLN A 102 -5.18 0.72 6.39
CA GLN A 102 -5.42 0.76 7.83
C GLN A 102 -5.98 -0.55 8.37
N THR A 103 -6.37 -1.45 7.48
CA THR A 103 -6.81 -2.81 7.79
C THR A 103 -6.22 -3.81 6.78
N LEU A 104 -6.13 -5.09 7.16
CA LEU A 104 -5.69 -6.15 6.24
C LEU A 104 -6.61 -6.27 5.02
N LYS A 105 -7.89 -5.96 5.17
CA LYS A 105 -8.85 -5.94 4.06
C LYS A 105 -8.50 -4.83 3.07
N GLU A 106 -8.29 -3.62 3.54
CA GLU A 106 -7.89 -2.49 2.68
C GLU A 106 -6.55 -2.75 2.01
N LEU A 107 -5.59 -3.33 2.74
CA LEU A 107 -4.30 -3.70 2.17
C LEU A 107 -4.48 -4.68 1.02
N ALA A 108 -5.37 -5.67 1.16
CA ALA A 108 -5.70 -6.60 0.09
C ALA A 108 -6.40 -5.92 -1.11
N GLU A 109 -7.31 -4.99 -0.86
CA GLU A 109 -8.01 -4.23 -1.89
C GLU A 109 -7.05 -3.31 -2.67
N TYR A 110 -6.08 -2.69 -1.99
CA TYR A 110 -5.13 -1.76 -2.61
C TYR A 110 -3.99 -2.46 -3.37
N THR A 111 -3.85 -3.77 -3.22
CA THR A 111 -2.84 -4.57 -3.93
C THR A 111 -3.39 -5.32 -5.14
N ASP A 112 -4.65 -5.18 -5.48
CA ASP A 112 -5.32 -5.95 -6.52
C ASP A 112 -4.66 -5.82 -7.91
N TYR A 113 -4.21 -4.62 -8.28
CA TYR A 113 -3.56 -4.35 -9.57
C TYR A 113 -2.17 -4.98 -9.72
N PHE A 114 -1.56 -5.47 -8.64
CA PHE A 114 -0.35 -6.27 -8.70
C PHE A 114 -0.64 -7.75 -8.97
N LEU A 115 -1.87 -8.17 -8.74
CA LEU A 115 -2.28 -9.57 -8.85
C LEU A 115 -3.08 -9.85 -10.13
N THR A 116 -3.77 -8.83 -10.66
CA THR A 116 -4.52 -8.92 -11.90
C THR A 116 -4.88 -7.54 -12.45
N PHE A 117 -4.90 -7.39 -13.77
CA PHE A 117 -5.30 -6.15 -14.44
C PHE A 117 -6.81 -5.97 -14.60
N GLU A 118 -7.62 -6.99 -14.36
CA GLU A 118 -9.07 -6.91 -14.58
C GLU A 118 -9.78 -5.80 -13.78
N PRO A 119 -9.48 -5.59 -12.46
CA PRO A 119 -10.05 -4.49 -11.72
C PRO A 119 -9.63 -3.10 -12.25
N VAL A 120 -8.41 -2.99 -12.76
CA VAL A 120 -7.89 -1.73 -13.32
C VAL A 120 -8.68 -1.33 -14.56
N LYS A 121 -8.89 -2.27 -15.48
CA LYS A 121 -9.68 -2.04 -16.72
C LYS A 121 -11.07 -1.49 -16.44
N ALA A 122 -11.70 -1.95 -15.35
CA ALA A 122 -13.03 -1.48 -14.94
C ALA A 122 -13.03 -0.06 -14.35
N ARG A 123 -11.89 0.39 -13.80
CA ARG A 123 -11.77 1.69 -13.12
C ARG A 123 -11.28 2.83 -14.02
N VAL A 124 -10.63 2.50 -15.15
CA VAL A 124 -10.00 3.50 -16.02
C VAL A 124 -11.01 4.02 -17.04
N ASP A 125 -11.18 5.35 -17.06
CA ASP A 125 -12.02 6.03 -18.04
C ASP A 125 -11.36 6.00 -19.44
N LYS A 126 -12.13 5.57 -20.44
CA LYS A 126 -11.68 5.51 -21.84
C LYS A 126 -11.28 6.87 -22.41
N GLU A 127 -12.00 7.93 -22.08
CA GLU A 127 -11.68 9.28 -22.52
C GLU A 127 -10.33 9.74 -21.95
N TYR A 128 -10.04 9.40 -20.70
CA TYR A 128 -8.75 9.68 -20.08
C TYR A 128 -7.61 8.92 -20.76
N VAL A 129 -7.82 7.67 -21.16
CA VAL A 129 -6.85 6.87 -21.95
C VAL A 129 -6.53 7.56 -23.26
N GLU A 130 -7.56 7.97 -24.01
CA GLU A 130 -7.38 8.65 -25.30
C GLU A 130 -6.59 9.95 -25.16
N SER A 131 -6.94 10.79 -24.18
CA SER A 131 -6.26 12.07 -23.93
C SER A 131 -4.78 11.95 -23.53
N SER A 132 -4.38 10.78 -23.03
CA SER A 132 -3.00 10.53 -22.57
C SER A 132 -2.11 9.88 -23.64
N LYS A 133 -2.69 9.39 -24.72
CA LYS A 133 -1.98 8.57 -25.74
C LYS A 133 -0.81 9.28 -26.40
N ASP A 134 -0.99 10.56 -26.74
CA ASP A 134 0.03 11.33 -27.46
C ASP A 134 1.33 11.50 -26.67
N ILE A 135 1.23 11.51 -25.35
CA ILE A 135 2.39 11.58 -24.43
C ILE A 135 2.89 10.16 -24.11
N LEU A 136 1.99 9.27 -23.71
CA LEU A 136 2.42 7.97 -23.17
C LEU A 136 2.95 7.01 -24.23
N ARG A 137 2.38 6.99 -25.46
CA ARG A 137 2.86 6.09 -26.51
C ARG A 137 4.34 6.26 -26.86
N PRO A 138 4.84 7.49 -27.16
CA PRO A 138 6.26 7.66 -27.40
C PRO A 138 7.11 7.40 -26.15
N PHE A 139 6.65 7.83 -24.96
CA PHE A 139 7.33 7.56 -23.70
C PHE A 139 7.53 6.06 -23.44
N CYS A 140 6.46 5.27 -23.47
CA CYS A 140 6.52 3.83 -23.23
C CYS A 140 7.36 3.10 -24.29
N LYS A 141 7.28 3.49 -25.58
CA LYS A 141 8.11 2.91 -26.65
C LYS A 141 9.62 3.08 -26.43
N GLU A 142 10.02 4.14 -25.76
CA GLU A 142 11.43 4.36 -25.40
C GLU A 142 11.76 3.68 -24.07
N MET A 143 10.87 3.74 -23.09
CA MET A 143 11.03 3.14 -21.77
C MET A 143 11.26 1.63 -21.82
N ILE A 144 10.51 0.88 -22.64
CA ILE A 144 10.66 -0.58 -22.79
C ILE A 144 12.02 -1.02 -23.36
N LYS A 145 12.81 -0.10 -23.93
CA LYS A 145 14.14 -0.39 -24.45
C LYS A 145 15.25 -0.23 -23.41
N LEU A 146 14.89 0.18 -22.19
CA LEU A 146 15.87 0.34 -21.12
C LEU A 146 16.54 -1.00 -20.77
N PRO A 147 17.88 -1.02 -20.60
CA PRO A 147 18.61 -2.24 -20.31
C PRO A 147 18.40 -2.74 -18.88
N GLN A 148 17.96 -1.87 -17.99
CA GLN A 148 17.66 -2.17 -16.60
C GLN A 148 16.28 -1.62 -16.23
N TRP A 149 15.53 -2.40 -15.46
CA TRP A 149 14.15 -2.12 -15.10
C TRP A 149 14.03 -2.00 -13.58
N ASP A 150 14.74 -1.00 -13.02
CA ASP A 150 14.71 -0.63 -11.61
C ASP A 150 14.19 0.80 -11.43
N THR A 151 13.68 1.11 -10.24
CA THR A 151 13.06 2.41 -9.91
C THR A 151 13.97 3.58 -10.27
N LYS A 152 15.26 3.49 -9.95
CA LYS A 152 16.21 4.57 -10.19
C LYS A 152 16.39 4.83 -11.69
N THR A 153 16.63 3.79 -12.48
CA THR A 153 16.79 3.89 -13.94
C THR A 153 15.52 4.42 -14.60
N LEU A 154 14.35 3.95 -14.17
CA LEU A 154 13.06 4.42 -14.66
C LEU A 154 12.81 5.90 -14.35
N GLU A 155 13.13 6.35 -13.13
CA GLU A 155 13.01 7.76 -12.74
C GLU A 155 13.97 8.68 -13.50
N GLU A 156 15.22 8.28 -13.63
CA GLU A 156 16.24 9.04 -14.37
C GLU A 156 15.83 9.19 -15.85
N PHE A 157 15.38 8.09 -16.46
CA PHE A 157 14.84 8.12 -17.81
C PHE A 157 13.64 9.06 -17.94
N ALA A 158 12.67 8.96 -17.04
CA ALA A 158 11.47 9.77 -17.10
C ALA A 158 11.77 11.28 -16.93
N ARG A 159 12.70 11.64 -16.07
CA ARG A 159 13.16 13.03 -15.89
C ARG A 159 13.84 13.55 -17.16
N LYS A 160 14.79 12.79 -17.70
CA LYS A 160 15.49 13.14 -18.94
C LYS A 160 14.53 13.30 -20.10
N TRP A 161 13.61 12.35 -20.30
CA TRP A 161 12.59 12.41 -21.35
C TRP A 161 11.65 13.62 -21.19
N SER A 162 11.25 13.93 -19.94
CA SER A 162 10.46 15.11 -19.59
C SER A 162 11.13 16.41 -19.99
N GLU A 163 12.44 16.55 -19.75
CA GLU A 163 13.26 17.71 -20.13
C GLU A 163 13.42 17.80 -21.65
N GLU A 164 13.82 16.72 -22.30
CA GLU A 164 14.04 16.67 -23.76
C GLU A 164 12.79 16.96 -24.60
N LYS A 165 11.62 16.54 -24.11
CA LYS A 165 10.33 16.73 -24.80
C LYS A 165 9.55 17.96 -24.29
N GLU A 166 10.08 18.69 -23.34
CA GLU A 166 9.41 19.83 -22.68
C GLU A 166 8.01 19.47 -22.12
N VAL A 167 7.84 18.21 -21.67
CA VAL A 167 6.60 17.68 -21.10
C VAL A 167 6.75 17.56 -19.60
N PRO A 168 5.95 18.24 -18.77
CA PRO A 168 6.03 18.14 -17.31
C PRO A 168 5.92 16.68 -16.84
N LEU A 169 6.81 16.23 -15.95
CA LEU A 169 6.86 14.85 -15.42
C LEU A 169 5.49 14.39 -14.87
N LYS A 170 4.72 15.31 -14.29
CA LYS A 170 3.35 15.02 -13.82
C LYS A 170 2.42 14.56 -14.94
N LYS A 171 2.59 15.05 -16.18
CA LYS A 171 1.82 14.62 -17.35
C LYS A 171 2.21 13.23 -17.87
N ILE A 172 3.30 12.68 -17.37
CA ILE A 172 3.74 11.30 -17.62
C ILE A 172 3.32 10.41 -16.43
N ALA A 173 3.75 10.79 -15.24
CA ALA A 173 3.59 9.96 -14.03
C ALA A 173 2.12 9.77 -13.61
N MET A 174 1.27 10.79 -13.75
CA MET A 174 -0.14 10.69 -13.33
C MET A 174 -0.95 9.78 -14.26
N PRO A 175 -0.86 9.91 -15.60
CA PRO A 175 -1.53 8.95 -16.49
C PRO A 175 -1.01 7.53 -16.34
N LEU A 176 0.30 7.30 -16.22
CA LEU A 176 0.85 5.97 -15.93
C LEU A 176 0.22 5.38 -14.66
N ARG A 177 0.16 6.17 -13.59
CA ARG A 177 -0.45 5.75 -12.32
C ARG A 177 -1.90 5.29 -12.52
N ILE A 178 -2.72 6.13 -13.16
CA ILE A 178 -4.14 5.83 -13.37
C ILE A 178 -4.30 4.60 -14.25
N LEU A 179 -3.50 4.47 -15.31
CA LEU A 179 -3.58 3.34 -16.25
C LEU A 179 -3.13 2.02 -15.60
N LEU A 180 -2.11 2.05 -14.76
CA LEU A 180 -1.56 0.83 -14.14
C LEU A 180 -2.29 0.43 -12.85
N THR A 181 -2.83 1.39 -12.11
CA THR A 181 -3.41 1.10 -10.78
C THR A 181 -4.92 1.35 -10.70
N GLY A 182 -5.50 2.04 -11.67
CA GLY A 182 -6.90 2.46 -11.64
C GLY A 182 -7.20 3.57 -10.62
N THR A 183 -6.17 4.16 -10.00
CA THR A 183 -6.33 5.16 -8.94
C THR A 183 -5.38 6.34 -9.11
N LYS A 184 -5.71 7.48 -8.46
CA LYS A 184 -4.83 8.67 -8.41
C LYS A 184 -3.80 8.60 -7.29
N VAL A 185 -3.91 7.63 -6.39
CA VAL A 185 -3.05 7.45 -5.20
C VAL A 185 -2.49 6.05 -5.20
N SER A 186 -1.16 5.92 -5.23
CA SER A 186 -0.44 4.64 -5.18
C SER A 186 0.95 4.87 -4.57
N PRO A 187 1.78 3.85 -4.35
CA PRO A 187 3.22 3.99 -4.16
C PRO A 187 3.90 4.83 -5.25
N GLY A 188 5.17 5.08 -5.16
CA GLY A 188 5.94 5.69 -6.24
C GLY A 188 5.64 4.98 -7.56
N ILE A 189 5.26 5.73 -8.61
CA ILE A 189 4.81 5.07 -9.86
C ILE A 189 5.92 4.22 -10.47
N PHE A 190 7.17 4.61 -10.31
CA PHE A 190 8.30 3.85 -10.83
C PHE A 190 8.61 2.62 -9.98
N GLU A 191 8.32 2.64 -8.67
CA GLU A 191 8.35 1.44 -7.83
C GLU A 191 7.26 0.43 -8.25
N VAL A 192 6.07 0.92 -8.58
CA VAL A 192 4.98 0.11 -9.13
C VAL A 192 5.40 -0.52 -10.45
N ILE A 193 5.98 0.27 -11.37
CA ILE A 193 6.44 -0.19 -12.69
C ILE A 193 7.57 -1.23 -12.55
N GLU A 194 8.55 -1.01 -11.66
CA GLU A 194 9.60 -1.98 -11.39
C GLU A 194 9.03 -3.32 -10.95
N LEU A 195 8.06 -3.28 -10.04
CA LEU A 195 7.49 -4.50 -9.45
C LEU A 195 6.57 -5.24 -10.42
N LEU A 196 5.80 -4.54 -11.25
CA LEU A 196 5.00 -5.14 -12.32
C LEU A 196 5.88 -5.75 -13.43
N GLY A 197 7.02 -5.13 -13.71
CA GLY A 197 7.92 -5.55 -14.77
C GLY A 197 7.52 -5.03 -16.15
N SER A 198 8.43 -5.23 -17.12
CA SER A 198 8.27 -4.71 -18.50
C SER A 198 7.18 -5.39 -19.31
N GLU A 199 6.81 -6.62 -18.97
CA GLU A 199 5.78 -7.39 -19.69
C GLU A 199 4.37 -6.94 -19.33
N GLU A 200 4.17 -6.44 -18.11
CA GLU A 200 2.86 -6.02 -17.59
C GLU A 200 2.64 -4.50 -17.68
N THR A 201 3.70 -3.73 -17.94
CA THR A 201 3.64 -2.26 -18.05
C THR A 201 3.53 -1.82 -19.51
#